data_71ab63482c158b5a9b4dc68caa1dea53
#
_entry.id   71ab63482c158b5a9b4dc68caa1dea53
#
_cell.length_a   1.000
_cell.length_b   1.000
_cell.length_c   1.000
_cell.angle_alpha   90.00
_cell.angle_beta   90.00
_cell.angle_gamma   90.00
#
_symmetry.space_group_name_H-M   'P 1'
#
loop_
_entity.id
_entity.type
_entity.pdbx_description
1 polymer ?
#
loop_
_entity_poly.entity_id
_entity_poly.type
_entity_poly.pdbx_seq_one_letter_code
_entity_poly.pdbx_strand_id
1 'polypeptide(L)'
;MSSFNYIGNRWAGGDSRLLNTVLREEWGFRGFVETDYFGVYGYMSADQAIRNGCDLMLVAYQTATNNVQFRETNGAQQAMRTAAKNILYVTANSRAYTDENYTKATATPAWRTILTVVDVVAGVVLVAGEALVIKGYLKKKKDNVSQS
;
A
#
# COMPACT_ATOMS: atom_id res chain seq x y z
N MET A 1 6.39 -11.48 -1.40
CA MET A 1 6.21 -10.55 -2.54
C MET A 1 7.05 -11.02 -3.71
N SER A 2 6.48 -11.10 -4.90
CA SER A 2 7.27 -11.25 -6.13
C SER A 2 7.89 -9.91 -6.49
N SER A 3 8.90 -9.90 -7.38
CA SER A 3 9.63 -8.68 -7.69
C SER A 3 9.25 -8.10 -9.06
N PHE A 4 9.71 -6.89 -9.35
CA PHE A 4 9.69 -6.33 -10.71
C PHE A 4 10.58 -7.11 -11.69
N ASN A 5 11.58 -7.81 -11.16
CA ASN A 5 12.65 -8.36 -11.94
C ASN A 5 12.22 -9.53 -12.83
N TYR A 6 13.02 -9.74 -13.88
CA TYR A 6 12.95 -10.93 -14.69
C TYR A 6 13.91 -11.98 -14.16
N ILE A 7 13.49 -13.25 -14.26
CA ILE A 7 14.34 -14.42 -14.10
C ILE A 7 14.49 -15.03 -15.49
N GLY A 8 15.65 -14.84 -16.10
CA GLY A 8 15.85 -15.12 -17.52
C GLY A 8 14.95 -14.22 -18.37
N ASN A 9 14.02 -14.81 -19.11
CA ASN A 9 13.10 -14.12 -20.01
C ASN A 9 11.67 -13.96 -19.43
N ARG A 10 11.46 -14.28 -18.16
CA ARG A 10 10.14 -14.22 -17.51
C ARG A 10 10.14 -13.27 -16.34
N TRP A 11 9.08 -12.48 -16.25
CA TRP A 11 8.83 -11.70 -15.06
C TRP A 11 8.57 -12.62 -13.84
N ALA A 12 9.20 -12.33 -12.71
CA ALA A 12 9.15 -13.18 -11.52
C ALA A 12 7.71 -13.39 -10.98
N GLY A 13 6.84 -12.38 -11.06
CA GLY A 13 5.43 -12.50 -10.67
C GLY A 13 4.57 -13.34 -11.62
N GLY A 14 5.09 -13.68 -12.79
CA GLY A 14 4.45 -14.52 -13.79
C GLY A 14 5.20 -15.82 -14.09
N ASP A 15 6.16 -16.23 -13.26
CA ASP A 15 6.94 -17.46 -13.46
C ASP A 15 6.46 -18.59 -12.52
N SER A 16 5.74 -19.55 -13.11
CA SER A 16 5.21 -20.71 -12.38
C SER A 16 6.30 -21.62 -11.81
N ARG A 17 7.46 -21.68 -12.44
CA ARG A 17 8.58 -22.49 -11.92
C ARG A 17 9.07 -21.90 -10.59
N LEU A 18 9.18 -20.58 -10.52
CA LEU A 18 9.56 -19.90 -9.29
C LEU A 18 8.46 -20.04 -8.23
N LEU A 19 7.21 -19.69 -8.57
CA LEU A 19 6.15 -19.49 -7.58
C LEU A 19 5.45 -20.80 -7.20
N ASN A 20 5.29 -21.73 -8.12
CA ASN A 20 4.68 -23.02 -7.83
C ASN A 20 5.74 -24.07 -7.51
N THR A 21 6.67 -24.36 -8.44
CA THR A 21 7.61 -25.45 -8.23
C THR A 21 8.56 -25.17 -7.07
N VAL A 22 9.34 -24.11 -7.13
CA VAL A 22 10.35 -23.85 -6.09
C VAL A 22 9.68 -23.42 -4.79
N LEU A 23 8.88 -22.36 -4.83
CA LEU A 23 8.35 -21.77 -3.60
C LEU A 23 7.34 -22.70 -2.90
N ARG A 24 6.35 -23.23 -3.64
CA ARG A 24 5.26 -23.99 -3.04
C ARG A 24 5.55 -25.47 -2.91
N GLU A 25 6.10 -26.12 -3.92
CA GLU A 25 6.33 -27.56 -3.92
C GLU A 25 7.62 -27.93 -3.20
N GLU A 26 8.78 -27.30 -3.53
CA GLU A 26 10.04 -27.63 -2.89
C GLU A 26 10.17 -27.04 -1.48
N TRP A 27 9.79 -25.77 -1.27
CA TRP A 27 9.92 -25.09 0.02
C TRP A 27 8.70 -25.22 0.92
N GLY A 28 7.58 -25.75 0.40
CA GLY A 28 6.37 -25.98 1.18
C GLY A 28 5.61 -24.70 1.58
N PHE A 29 5.83 -23.58 0.90
CA PHE A 29 5.15 -22.32 1.21
C PHE A 29 3.65 -22.40 0.95
N ARG A 30 2.82 -22.09 1.95
CA ARG A 30 1.36 -22.22 1.89
C ARG A 30 0.62 -20.89 1.89
N GLY A 31 1.32 -19.76 2.06
CA GLY A 31 0.73 -18.45 2.08
C GLY A 31 0.39 -17.90 0.69
N PHE A 32 -0.10 -16.67 0.64
CA PHE A 32 -0.27 -15.95 -0.62
C PHE A 32 1.02 -15.26 -1.07
N VAL A 33 1.15 -15.07 -2.36
CA VAL A 33 2.17 -14.23 -2.99
C VAL A 33 1.49 -13.00 -3.57
N GLU A 34 2.01 -11.82 -3.25
CA GLU A 34 1.60 -10.58 -3.90
C GLU A 34 2.67 -10.10 -4.88
N THR A 35 2.25 -9.33 -5.88
CA THR A 35 3.19 -8.67 -6.79
C THR A 35 3.91 -7.54 -6.07
N ASP A 36 5.00 -7.05 -6.65
CA ASP A 36 5.45 -5.69 -6.37
C ASP A 36 4.45 -4.67 -6.93
N TYR A 37 4.69 -3.36 -6.75
CA TYR A 37 3.73 -2.32 -7.11
C TYR A 37 3.24 -2.47 -8.56
N PHE A 38 1.99 -2.96 -8.67
CA PHE A 38 1.45 -3.47 -9.92
C PHE A 38 0.92 -2.35 -10.82
N GLY A 39 1.16 -2.48 -12.12
CA GLY A 39 0.70 -1.53 -13.13
C GLY A 39 1.70 -0.42 -13.45
N VAL A 40 2.85 -0.35 -12.78
CA VAL A 40 3.92 0.60 -13.09
C VAL A 40 4.59 0.27 -14.42
N TYR A 41 4.79 -1.02 -14.69
CA TYR A 41 5.45 -1.51 -15.90
C TYR A 41 4.47 -2.29 -16.78
N GLY A 42 4.48 -1.99 -18.08
CA GLY A 42 3.54 -2.57 -19.06
C GLY A 42 3.63 -4.09 -19.25
N TYR A 43 4.71 -4.72 -18.80
CA TYR A 43 4.89 -6.18 -18.88
C TYR A 43 4.18 -6.94 -17.73
N MET A 44 3.79 -6.27 -16.66
CA MET A 44 3.13 -6.91 -15.53
C MET A 44 1.67 -7.21 -15.90
N SER A 45 1.33 -8.48 -16.03
CA SER A 45 0.00 -8.95 -16.40
C SER A 45 -0.69 -9.65 -15.24
N ALA A 46 -1.86 -9.19 -14.84
CA ALA A 46 -2.68 -9.82 -13.80
C ALA A 46 -3.10 -11.24 -14.18
N ASP A 47 -3.46 -11.45 -15.44
CA ASP A 47 -3.81 -12.77 -15.96
C ASP A 47 -2.63 -13.75 -15.89
N GLN A 48 -1.45 -13.29 -16.30
CA GLN A 48 -0.24 -14.10 -16.21
C GLN A 48 0.13 -14.37 -14.73
N ALA A 49 0.06 -13.38 -13.86
CA ALA A 49 0.38 -13.51 -12.46
C ALA A 49 -0.48 -14.58 -11.76
N ILE A 50 -1.81 -14.45 -11.85
CA ILE A 50 -2.73 -15.35 -11.13
C ILE A 50 -2.66 -16.79 -11.64
N ARG A 51 -2.44 -16.99 -12.94
CA ARG A 51 -2.29 -18.33 -13.54
C ARG A 51 -0.98 -19.01 -13.18
N ASN A 52 0.01 -18.25 -12.75
CA ASN A 52 1.35 -18.75 -12.45
C ASN A 52 1.71 -18.74 -10.95
N GLY A 53 0.73 -18.50 -10.06
CA GLY A 53 0.93 -18.69 -8.63
C GLY A 53 1.12 -17.41 -7.82
N CYS A 54 0.97 -16.23 -8.43
CA CYS A 54 0.84 -14.97 -7.72
C CYS A 54 -0.64 -14.72 -7.41
N ASP A 55 -0.98 -14.43 -6.17
CA ASP A 55 -2.36 -14.44 -5.68
C ASP A 55 -2.98 -13.04 -5.57
N LEU A 56 -2.16 -12.02 -5.36
CA LEU A 56 -2.59 -10.63 -5.17
C LEU A 56 -1.79 -9.68 -6.03
N MET A 57 -2.47 -8.64 -6.52
CA MET A 57 -1.86 -7.52 -7.24
C MET A 57 -1.79 -6.31 -6.31
N LEU A 58 -0.58 -5.85 -5.97
CA LEU A 58 -0.37 -4.67 -5.13
C LEU A 58 -0.65 -3.41 -5.94
N VAL A 59 -1.87 -2.90 -5.88
CA VAL A 59 -2.29 -1.69 -6.61
C VAL A 59 -2.80 -0.62 -5.66
N ALA A 60 -2.50 0.65 -5.96
CA ALA A 60 -3.07 1.79 -5.25
C ALA A 60 -4.40 2.27 -5.85
N TYR A 61 -4.68 1.93 -7.10
CA TYR A 61 -5.91 2.28 -7.82
C TYR A 61 -6.25 1.21 -8.85
N GLN A 62 -7.54 1.05 -9.12
CA GLN A 62 -7.99 0.10 -10.13
C GLN A 62 -7.66 0.62 -11.54
N THR A 63 -6.79 -0.09 -12.25
CA THR A 63 -6.65 0.07 -13.69
C THR A 63 -7.57 -0.92 -14.37
N ALA A 64 -8.60 -0.43 -15.05
CA ALA A 64 -9.61 -1.26 -15.72
C ALA A 64 -9.04 -2.19 -16.81
N THR A 65 -7.83 -1.93 -17.28
CA THR A 65 -7.22 -2.61 -18.43
C THR A 65 -6.39 -3.84 -18.09
N ASN A 66 -5.96 -4.00 -16.84
CA ASN A 66 -5.08 -5.10 -16.45
C ASN A 66 -5.75 -6.04 -15.43
N ASN A 67 -6.68 -6.82 -15.93
CA ASN A 67 -7.49 -7.76 -15.15
C ASN A 67 -7.28 -9.20 -15.65
N VAL A 68 -7.74 -10.16 -14.84
CA VAL A 68 -7.80 -11.57 -15.25
C VAL A 68 -8.71 -11.70 -16.47
N GLN A 69 -8.18 -12.25 -17.55
CA GLN A 69 -8.89 -12.45 -18.79
C GLN A 69 -9.67 -13.76 -18.77
N PHE A 70 -10.73 -13.83 -19.58
CA PHE A 70 -11.52 -15.06 -19.76
C PHE A 70 -11.89 -15.75 -18.42
N ARG A 71 -12.47 -14.98 -17.49
CA ARG A 71 -12.81 -15.43 -16.12
C ARG A 71 -13.72 -16.62 -16.07
N GLU A 72 -14.52 -16.83 -17.13
CA GLU A 72 -15.49 -17.92 -17.26
C GLU A 72 -14.83 -19.27 -17.60
N THR A 73 -13.58 -19.26 -18.02
CA THR A 73 -12.88 -20.51 -18.36
C THR A 73 -12.51 -21.29 -17.09
N ASN A 74 -12.57 -22.62 -17.18
CA ASN A 74 -12.19 -23.50 -16.08
C ASN A 74 -10.77 -23.19 -15.54
N GLY A 75 -9.82 -22.89 -16.44
CA GLY A 75 -8.44 -22.55 -16.04
C GLY A 75 -8.36 -21.25 -15.24
N ALA A 76 -9.10 -20.21 -15.65
CA ALA A 76 -9.15 -18.95 -14.90
C ALA A 76 -9.83 -19.14 -13.53
N GLN A 77 -10.96 -19.85 -13.50
CA GLN A 77 -11.67 -20.15 -12.26
C GLN A 77 -10.82 -20.96 -11.28
N GLN A 78 -10.08 -21.93 -11.77
CA GLN A 78 -9.17 -22.72 -10.93
C GLN A 78 -8.04 -21.85 -10.36
N ALA A 79 -7.43 -21.00 -11.16
CA ALA A 79 -6.40 -20.08 -10.71
C ALA A 79 -6.93 -19.11 -9.64
N MET A 80 -8.09 -18.49 -9.87
CA MET A 80 -8.74 -17.59 -8.91
C MET A 80 -9.13 -18.31 -7.60
N ARG A 81 -9.62 -19.55 -7.67
CA ARG A 81 -9.91 -20.36 -6.47
C ARG A 81 -8.64 -20.69 -5.68
N THR A 82 -7.55 -21.01 -6.37
CA THR A 82 -6.26 -21.26 -5.72
C THR A 82 -5.74 -20.01 -5.03
N ALA A 83 -5.80 -18.86 -5.67
CA ALA A 83 -5.42 -17.59 -5.07
C ALA A 83 -6.28 -17.26 -3.84
N ALA A 84 -7.60 -17.37 -3.97
CA ALA A 84 -8.52 -17.17 -2.85
C ALA A 84 -8.24 -18.10 -1.67
N LYS A 85 -7.96 -19.39 -1.94
CA LYS A 85 -7.57 -20.37 -0.90
C LYS A 85 -6.30 -19.92 -0.18
N ASN A 86 -5.27 -19.46 -0.89
CA ASN A 86 -4.01 -19.04 -0.28
C ASN A 86 -4.19 -17.78 0.59
N ILE A 87 -5.01 -16.83 0.15
CA ILE A 87 -5.36 -15.63 0.92
C ILE A 87 -6.13 -16.02 2.19
N LEU A 88 -7.17 -16.86 2.05
CA LEU A 88 -7.98 -17.31 3.17
C LEU A 88 -7.17 -18.11 4.20
N TYR A 89 -6.21 -18.92 3.74
CA TYR A 89 -5.31 -19.64 4.61
C TYR A 89 -4.51 -18.69 5.54
N VAL A 90 -3.91 -17.64 4.97
CA VAL A 90 -3.18 -16.65 5.78
C VAL A 90 -4.12 -15.90 6.71
N THR A 91 -5.30 -15.51 6.23
CA THR A 91 -6.30 -14.82 7.05
C THR A 91 -6.73 -15.66 8.24
N ALA A 92 -7.08 -16.92 8.01
CA ALA A 92 -7.53 -17.85 9.06
C ALA A 92 -6.43 -18.18 10.09
N ASN A 93 -5.17 -18.12 9.69
CA ASN A 93 -4.02 -18.35 10.59
C ASN A 93 -3.39 -17.04 11.10
N SER A 94 -4.02 -15.89 10.83
CA SER A 94 -3.55 -14.61 11.35
C SER A 94 -3.92 -14.42 12.83
N ARG A 95 -3.15 -13.58 13.54
CA ARG A 95 -3.45 -13.21 14.92
C ARG A 95 -4.85 -12.63 15.10
N ALA A 96 -5.37 -11.95 14.09
CA ALA A 96 -6.73 -11.41 14.12
C ALA A 96 -7.83 -12.48 14.24
N TYR A 97 -7.51 -13.73 13.88
CA TYR A 97 -8.43 -14.86 13.93
C TYR A 97 -8.12 -15.85 15.05
N THR A 98 -6.84 -15.98 15.41
CA THR A 98 -6.36 -17.02 16.34
C THR A 98 -6.10 -16.52 17.76
N ASP A 99 -5.96 -15.21 17.95
CA ASP A 99 -5.70 -14.59 19.25
C ASP A 99 -6.99 -13.98 19.81
N GLU A 100 -7.59 -14.64 20.81
CA GLU A 100 -8.81 -14.18 21.50
C GLU A 100 -8.62 -12.82 22.17
N ASN A 101 -7.39 -12.44 22.49
CA ASN A 101 -7.04 -11.15 23.08
C ASN A 101 -6.68 -10.10 22.03
N TYR A 102 -6.75 -10.43 20.75
CA TYR A 102 -6.49 -9.48 19.68
C TYR A 102 -7.60 -8.44 19.61
N THR A 103 -7.38 -7.32 20.24
CA THR A 103 -8.24 -6.14 20.09
C THR A 103 -7.70 -5.27 18.95
N LYS A 104 -8.55 -5.05 17.95
CA LYS A 104 -8.25 -4.07 16.92
C LYS A 104 -8.04 -2.73 17.61
N ALA A 105 -6.87 -2.12 17.44
CA ALA A 105 -6.58 -0.82 18.03
C ALA A 105 -7.56 0.22 17.48
N THR A 106 -8.62 0.51 18.25
CA THR A 106 -9.63 1.52 17.92
C THR A 106 -9.24 2.90 18.46
N ALA A 107 -8.32 2.94 19.43
CA ALA A 107 -7.83 4.17 20.01
C ALA A 107 -6.81 4.84 19.09
N THR A 108 -6.94 6.15 18.94
CA THR A 108 -5.92 6.96 18.25
C THR A 108 -4.58 6.81 18.98
N PRO A 109 -3.50 6.37 18.31
CA PRO A 109 -2.21 6.22 18.95
C PRO A 109 -1.74 7.55 19.57
N ALA A 110 -1.13 7.49 20.75
CA ALA A 110 -0.70 8.67 21.48
C ALA A 110 0.20 9.61 20.66
N TRP A 111 1.07 9.05 19.80
CA TRP A 111 1.91 9.84 18.92
C TRP A 111 1.13 10.73 17.94
N ARG A 112 -0.02 10.27 17.46
CA ARG A 112 -0.91 11.07 16.58
C ARG A 112 -1.46 12.28 17.29
N THR A 113 -1.93 12.10 18.52
CA THR A 113 -2.43 13.19 19.35
C THR A 113 -1.31 14.21 19.64
N ILE A 114 -0.10 13.73 19.98
CA ILE A 114 1.05 14.57 20.21
C ILE A 114 1.40 15.37 18.96
N LEU A 115 1.45 14.72 17.80
CA LEU A 115 1.76 15.38 16.52
C LEU A 115 0.73 16.48 16.21
N THR A 116 -0.56 16.18 16.36
CA THR A 116 -1.61 17.17 16.14
C THR A 116 -1.48 18.37 17.06
N VAL A 117 -1.16 18.17 18.34
CA VAL A 117 -0.94 19.27 19.29
C VAL A 117 0.27 20.11 18.88
N VAL A 118 1.38 19.48 18.48
CA VAL A 118 2.58 20.18 18.01
C VAL A 118 2.26 21.03 16.78
N ASP A 119 1.54 20.47 15.80
CA ASP A 119 1.16 21.18 14.58
C ASP A 119 0.27 22.39 14.86
N VAL A 120 -0.70 22.25 15.76
CA VAL A 120 -1.59 23.35 16.16
C VAL A 120 -0.80 24.44 16.88
N VAL A 121 0.08 24.08 17.83
CA VAL A 121 0.92 25.06 18.56
C VAL A 121 1.86 25.78 17.60
N ALA A 122 2.52 25.08 16.70
CA ALA A 122 3.38 25.67 15.67
C ALA A 122 2.60 26.65 14.78
N GLY A 123 1.41 26.27 14.34
CA GLY A 123 0.54 27.15 13.55
C GLY A 123 0.14 28.43 14.29
N VAL A 124 -0.23 28.33 15.55
CA VAL A 124 -0.56 29.50 16.39
C VAL A 124 0.66 30.42 16.56
N VAL A 125 1.82 29.87 16.81
CA VAL A 125 3.08 30.66 16.96
C VAL A 125 3.42 31.38 15.67
N LEU A 126 3.28 30.73 14.52
CA LEU A 126 3.52 31.35 13.20
C LEU A 126 2.55 32.51 12.95
N VAL A 127 1.26 32.30 13.14
CA VAL A 127 0.25 33.34 12.93
C VAL A 127 0.44 34.53 13.88
N ALA A 128 0.76 34.26 15.14
CA ALA A 128 1.05 35.32 16.12
C ALA A 128 2.33 36.10 15.73
N GLY A 129 3.37 35.41 15.28
CA GLY A 129 4.61 36.01 14.77
C GLY A 129 4.37 36.91 13.57
N GLU A 130 3.60 36.45 12.59
CA GLU A 130 3.22 37.24 11.41
C GLU A 130 2.42 38.50 11.80
N ALA A 131 1.44 38.33 12.70
CA ALA A 131 0.65 39.48 13.18
C ALA A 131 1.51 40.54 13.88
N LEU A 132 2.51 40.14 14.67
CA LEU A 132 3.46 41.08 15.31
C LEU A 132 4.33 41.79 14.28
N VAL A 133 4.83 41.09 13.27
CA VAL A 133 5.62 41.66 12.18
C VAL A 133 4.82 42.70 11.41
N ILE A 134 3.59 42.34 11.01
CA ILE A 134 2.67 43.23 10.29
C ILE A 134 2.37 44.48 11.13
N LYS A 135 2.05 44.29 12.41
CA LYS A 135 1.77 45.41 13.32
C LYS A 135 2.98 46.35 13.47
N GLY A 136 4.18 45.78 13.59
CA GLY A 136 5.43 46.55 13.67
C GLY A 136 5.67 47.34 12.36
N TYR A 137 5.46 46.72 11.22
CA TYR A 137 5.60 47.38 9.92
C TYR A 137 4.61 48.55 9.74
N LEU A 138 3.35 48.32 10.07
CA LEU A 138 2.31 49.34 9.98
C LEU A 138 2.57 50.53 10.93
N LYS A 139 3.06 50.28 12.14
CA LYS A 139 3.44 51.33 13.08
C LYS A 139 4.58 52.17 12.50
N LYS A 140 5.66 51.55 12.03
CA LYS A 140 6.80 52.24 11.43
C LYS A 140 6.40 53.07 10.22
N LYS A 141 5.50 52.59 9.38
CA LYS A 141 4.96 53.30 8.20
C LYS A 141 4.18 54.57 8.63
N LYS A 142 3.38 54.46 9.70
CA LYS A 142 2.61 55.59 10.23
C LYS A 142 3.53 56.67 10.80
N ASP A 143 4.56 56.29 11.57
CA ASP A 143 5.52 57.20 12.18
C ASP A 143 6.30 57.98 11.09
N ASN A 144 6.71 57.30 10.01
CA ASN A 144 7.40 57.95 8.90
C ASN A 144 6.54 58.99 8.14
N VAL A 145 5.21 58.72 7.98
CA VAL A 145 4.29 59.65 7.32
C VAL A 145 3.99 60.85 8.20
N SER A 146 4.07 60.78 9.50
CA SER A 146 3.82 61.87 10.41
C SER A 146 5.05 62.82 10.58
N GLN A 147 6.20 62.44 10.04
CA GLN A 147 7.45 63.26 10.08
C GLN A 147 7.78 63.95 8.75
N SER A 148 7.01 63.71 7.69
CA SER A 148 7.09 64.39 6.39
C SER A 148 5.97 65.43 6.27
#